data_c4ab1f0c1f450f110aef593368bbfbb7
#
_entry.id   c4ab1f0c1f450f110aef593368bbfbb7
#
_cell.length_a   1.000
_cell.length_b   1.000
_cell.length_c   1.000
_cell.angle_alpha   90.00
_cell.angle_beta   90.00
_cell.angle_gamma   90.00
#
_symmetry.space_group_name_H-M   'P 1'
#
loop_
_entity.id
_entity.type
_entity.pdbx_description
1 polymer ?
#
loop_
_entity_poly.entity_id
_entity_poly.type
_entity_poly.pdbx_seq_one_letter_code
_entity_poly.pdbx_strand_id
1 'polypeptide(L)'
;QLETWFTKYQLKLVRRPGLGVFIEGTEIARRQALTSFICKQVNEHHSIGNLQDKKFLSDRNFINEIDGEVMAEVNHILGGCQKQLGIQLSDNGYLHLLVYTSLCVQRMQKGRFIKELKQSYAEISIQPEYAVSEYIMKELRQFFHLSISVDETIYMAVFISGQRIWPSGSSDLTDIKNLDVHQITLSIIKKVNEILHINFMRDSRLLTELSGHIQPTIS
;
A
#
# COMPACT_ATOMS: atom_id res chain seq x y z
N GLN A 1 -0.67 -8.71 23.30
CA GLN A 1 -1.28 -8.14 22.05
C GLN A 1 -0.28 -7.28 21.26
N LEU A 2 0.46 -6.32 21.90
CA LEU A 2 1.43 -5.47 21.20
C LEU A 2 2.63 -6.27 20.67
N GLU A 3 3.18 -7.20 21.41
CA GLU A 3 4.32 -8.02 20.99
C GLU A 3 3.97 -8.87 19.76
N THR A 4 2.78 -9.48 19.74
CA THR A 4 2.29 -10.24 18.59
C THR A 4 2.14 -9.36 17.35
N TRP A 5 1.68 -8.11 17.52
CA TRP A 5 1.55 -7.17 16.43
C TRP A 5 2.92 -6.75 15.87
N PHE A 6 3.90 -6.44 16.73
CA PHE A 6 5.26 -6.13 16.30
C PHE A 6 5.93 -7.30 15.57
N THR A 7 5.73 -8.52 16.05
CA THR A 7 6.28 -9.74 15.42
C THR A 7 5.73 -9.93 14.01
N LYS A 8 4.44 -9.60 13.74
CA LYS A 8 3.84 -9.64 12.40
C LYS A 8 4.62 -8.80 11.38
N TYR A 9 5.17 -7.67 11.81
CA TYR A 9 5.97 -6.77 10.97
C TYR A 9 7.48 -6.98 11.12
N GLN A 10 7.92 -8.09 11.73
CA GLN A 10 9.35 -8.33 11.98
C GLN A 10 10.02 -7.22 12.80
N LEU A 11 9.25 -6.58 13.67
CA LEU A 11 9.73 -5.61 14.63
C LEU A 11 9.91 -6.25 16.00
N LYS A 12 10.96 -5.84 16.73
CA LYS A 12 11.26 -6.32 18.06
C LYS A 12 11.22 -5.18 19.07
N LEU A 13 10.54 -5.42 20.17
CA LEU A 13 10.51 -4.49 21.30
C LEU A 13 11.68 -4.79 22.24
N VAL A 14 12.56 -3.83 22.41
CA VAL A 14 13.76 -3.98 23.24
C VAL A 14 13.71 -2.99 24.39
N ARG A 15 13.81 -3.50 25.61
CA ARG A 15 13.89 -2.69 26.82
C ARG A 15 15.35 -2.49 27.18
N ARG A 16 15.79 -1.24 27.34
CA ARG A 16 17.13 -0.91 27.79
C ARG A 16 17.03 -0.23 29.16
N PRO A 17 17.65 -0.81 30.22
CA PRO A 17 17.61 -0.21 31.55
C PRO A 17 18.10 1.23 31.54
N GLY A 18 17.35 2.14 32.14
CA GLY A 18 17.65 3.58 32.18
C GLY A 18 17.42 4.36 30.88
N LEU A 19 17.15 3.69 29.76
CA LEU A 19 16.97 4.34 28.45
C LEU A 19 15.55 4.17 27.87
N GLY A 20 14.73 3.30 28.47
CA GLY A 20 13.35 3.09 28.05
C GLY A 20 13.14 1.92 27.09
N VAL A 21 12.11 2.03 26.25
CA VAL A 21 11.69 0.98 25.32
C VAL A 21 11.98 1.42 23.89
N PHE A 22 12.62 0.56 23.11
CA PHE A 22 13.00 0.81 21.73
C PHE A 22 12.36 -0.23 20.80
N ILE A 23 12.09 0.17 19.57
CA ILE A 23 11.65 -0.73 18.51
C ILE A 23 12.82 -0.97 17.57
N GLU A 24 13.28 -2.22 17.48
CA GLU A 24 14.31 -2.65 16.54
C GLU A 24 13.65 -3.31 15.32
N GLY A 25 14.22 -3.07 14.13
CA GLY A 25 13.77 -3.61 12.85
C GLY A 25 14.22 -2.74 11.68
N THR A 26 13.95 -3.22 10.47
CA THR A 26 14.28 -2.48 9.24
C THR A 26 13.41 -1.23 9.08
N GLU A 27 13.86 -0.30 8.26
CA GLU A 27 13.07 0.89 7.92
C GLU A 27 11.76 0.50 7.20
N ILE A 28 11.82 -0.50 6.33
CA ILE A 28 10.66 -1.08 5.65
C ILE A 28 9.61 -1.58 6.66
N ALA A 29 10.03 -2.41 7.60
CA ALA A 29 9.17 -2.99 8.63
C ALA A 29 8.48 -1.89 9.46
N ARG A 30 9.21 -0.84 9.82
CA ARG A 30 8.67 0.31 10.56
C ARG A 30 7.62 1.07 9.77
N ARG A 31 7.88 1.36 8.48
CA ARG A 31 6.92 2.05 7.62
C ARG A 31 5.67 1.23 7.40
N GLN A 32 5.79 -0.08 7.16
CA GLN A 32 4.65 -0.98 7.01
C GLN A 32 3.79 -1.04 8.28
N ALA A 33 4.41 -1.18 9.44
CA ALA A 33 3.71 -1.22 10.70
C ALA A 33 2.96 0.09 10.97
N LEU A 34 3.62 1.25 10.80
CA LEU A 34 3.00 2.56 11.00
C LEU A 34 1.84 2.80 10.02
N THR A 35 2.02 2.48 8.74
CA THR A 35 0.96 2.59 7.73
C THR A 35 -0.26 1.76 8.13
N SER A 36 -0.05 0.49 8.46
CA SER A 36 -1.13 -0.40 8.88
C SER A 36 -1.85 0.11 10.14
N PHE A 37 -1.11 0.62 11.10
CA PHE A 37 -1.69 1.18 12.33
C PHE A 37 -2.57 2.39 12.03
N ILE A 38 -2.06 3.36 11.27
CA ILE A 38 -2.78 4.59 10.94
C ILE A 38 -4.02 4.28 10.09
N CYS A 39 -3.88 3.46 9.05
CA CYS A 39 -5.01 3.09 8.19
C CYS A 39 -6.10 2.34 8.98
N LYS A 40 -5.71 1.49 9.93
CA LYS A 40 -6.66 0.81 10.81
C LYS A 40 -7.44 1.82 11.67
N GLN A 41 -6.76 2.80 12.28
CA GLN A 41 -7.40 3.84 13.07
C GLN A 41 -8.39 4.67 12.23
N VAL A 42 -8.00 5.04 11.00
CA VAL A 42 -8.86 5.75 10.07
C VAL A 42 -10.12 4.94 9.76
N ASN A 43 -9.97 3.65 9.44
CA ASN A 43 -11.08 2.77 9.08
C ASN A 43 -12.03 2.47 10.27
N GLU A 44 -11.53 2.43 11.51
CA GLU A 44 -12.33 2.17 12.70
C GLU A 44 -13.17 3.38 13.12
N HIS A 45 -12.74 4.58 12.81
CA HIS A 45 -13.37 5.81 13.29
C HIS A 45 -14.18 6.56 12.22
N HIS A 46 -14.02 6.23 10.94
CA HIS A 46 -14.74 6.86 9.84
C HIS A 46 -15.34 5.83 8.89
N SER A 47 -16.65 5.98 8.64
CA SER A 47 -17.22 5.48 7.39
C SER A 47 -16.51 6.23 6.26
N ILE A 48 -15.82 5.51 5.38
CA ILE A 48 -14.99 6.06 4.30
C ILE A 48 -15.89 6.92 3.39
N GLY A 49 -16.01 8.20 3.73
CA GLY A 49 -16.47 9.23 2.83
C GLY A 49 -15.31 9.69 1.97
N ASN A 50 -15.58 10.25 0.81
CA ASN A 50 -14.61 10.69 -0.19
C ASN A 50 -13.26 11.13 0.40
N LEU A 51 -12.24 10.27 0.33
CA LEU A 51 -10.87 10.52 0.83
C LEU A 51 -10.19 11.71 0.13
N GLN A 52 -10.75 12.17 -1.00
CA GLN A 52 -10.29 13.35 -1.73
C GLN A 52 -10.82 14.66 -1.15
N ASP A 53 -11.75 14.61 -0.19
CA ASP A 53 -12.25 15.81 0.45
C ASP A 53 -11.21 16.44 1.38
N LYS A 54 -10.89 17.72 1.15
CA LYS A 54 -10.01 18.52 2.00
C LYS A 54 -10.41 18.50 3.49
N LYS A 55 -11.69 18.27 3.77
CA LYS A 55 -12.24 18.19 5.12
C LYS A 55 -11.78 16.94 5.88
N PHE A 56 -11.61 15.80 5.19
CA PHE A 56 -11.05 14.59 5.75
C PHE A 56 -9.61 14.79 6.22
N LEU A 57 -8.80 15.50 5.41
CA LEU A 57 -7.39 15.77 5.70
C LEU A 57 -7.20 16.82 6.82
N SER A 58 -8.24 17.62 7.12
CA SER A 58 -8.19 18.65 8.17
C SER A 58 -8.65 18.16 9.55
N ASP A 59 -9.23 16.98 9.64
CA ASP A 59 -9.71 16.42 10.93
C ASP A 59 -8.52 15.83 11.72
N ARG A 60 -7.83 16.72 12.43
CA ARG A 60 -6.51 16.51 13.05
C ARG A 60 -6.44 15.41 14.10
N ASN A 61 -7.57 14.84 14.51
CA ASN A 61 -7.59 13.88 15.63
C ASN A 61 -7.08 12.48 15.28
N PHE A 62 -6.90 12.16 13.99
CA PHE A 62 -6.54 10.81 13.53
C PHE A 62 -5.09 10.63 13.11
N ILE A 63 -4.43 11.72 12.73
CA ILE A 63 -3.12 11.64 12.07
C ILE A 63 -2.09 12.50 12.80
N ASN A 64 -2.12 12.51 14.13
CA ASN A 64 -1.10 13.20 14.94
C ASN A 64 0.33 12.77 14.64
N GLU A 65 0.51 11.64 13.95
CA GLU A 65 1.81 11.09 13.55
C GLU A 65 2.28 11.59 12.17
N ILE A 66 1.38 12.17 11.36
CA ILE A 66 1.71 12.67 10.02
C ILE A 66 1.45 14.18 9.97
N ASP A 67 2.44 14.92 9.47
CA ASP A 67 2.33 16.33 9.22
C ASP A 67 1.24 16.60 8.16
N GLY A 68 0.29 17.48 8.50
CA GLY A 68 -0.85 17.82 7.64
C GLY A 68 -0.45 18.49 6.32
N GLU A 69 0.62 19.28 6.32
CA GLU A 69 1.14 19.94 5.11
C GLU A 69 1.78 18.90 4.18
N VAL A 70 2.56 17.98 4.75
CA VAL A 70 3.13 16.85 3.99
C VAL A 70 2.02 16.01 3.38
N MET A 71 0.98 15.68 4.15
CA MET A 71 -0.11 14.87 3.63
C MET A 71 -0.91 15.58 2.54
N ALA A 72 -1.17 16.86 2.67
CA ALA A 72 -1.89 17.64 1.66
C ALA A 72 -1.13 17.69 0.33
N GLU A 73 0.19 17.88 0.38
CA GLU A 73 1.02 17.89 -0.83
C GLU A 73 1.13 16.50 -1.46
N VAL A 74 1.35 15.46 -0.65
CA VAL A 74 1.35 14.08 -1.15
C VAL A 74 0.00 13.75 -1.81
N ASN A 75 -1.12 14.18 -1.24
CA ASN A 75 -2.44 14.00 -1.83
C ASN A 75 -2.54 14.70 -3.20
N HIS A 76 -1.98 15.90 -3.36
CA HIS A 76 -1.92 16.61 -4.63
C HIS A 76 -1.09 15.83 -5.67
N ILE A 77 0.09 15.35 -5.28
CA ILE A 77 0.98 14.56 -6.13
C ILE A 77 0.29 13.26 -6.58
N LEU A 78 -0.36 12.53 -5.68
CA LEU A 78 -1.07 11.29 -6.02
C LEU A 78 -2.26 11.55 -6.97
N GLY A 79 -2.99 12.63 -6.76
CA GLY A 79 -4.06 13.05 -7.68
C GLY A 79 -3.54 13.41 -9.08
N GLY A 80 -2.38 14.06 -9.16
CA GLY A 80 -1.66 14.33 -10.41
C GLY A 80 -1.22 13.05 -11.11
N CYS A 81 -0.65 12.11 -10.33
CA CYS A 81 -0.22 10.81 -10.81
C CYS A 81 -1.38 10.02 -11.46
N GLN A 82 -2.52 9.93 -10.77
CA GLN A 82 -3.71 9.24 -11.31
C GLN A 82 -4.17 9.84 -12.65
N LYS A 83 -4.20 11.17 -12.76
CA LYS A 83 -4.60 11.87 -13.99
C LYS A 83 -3.61 11.65 -15.12
N GLN A 84 -2.31 11.80 -14.84
CA GLN A 84 -1.28 11.76 -15.88
C GLN A 84 -1.03 10.35 -16.40
N LEU A 85 -1.09 9.34 -15.53
CA LEU A 85 -0.87 7.95 -15.90
C LEU A 85 -2.17 7.20 -16.26
N GLY A 86 -3.32 7.87 -16.16
CA GLY A 86 -4.61 7.25 -16.46
C GLY A 86 -4.90 6.03 -15.61
N ILE A 87 -4.61 6.11 -14.31
CA ILE A 87 -4.81 5.00 -13.35
C ILE A 87 -5.82 5.38 -12.27
N GLN A 88 -6.44 4.37 -11.70
CA GLN A 88 -7.32 4.51 -10.52
C GLN A 88 -6.89 3.52 -9.44
N LEU A 89 -7.10 3.92 -8.20
CA LEU A 89 -6.91 3.13 -7.00
C LEU A 89 -8.25 2.96 -6.28
N SER A 90 -8.45 1.84 -5.60
CA SER A 90 -9.57 1.73 -4.65
C SER A 90 -9.40 2.76 -3.53
N ASP A 91 -10.49 3.15 -2.87
CA ASP A 91 -10.43 4.10 -1.75
C ASP A 91 -9.45 3.63 -0.66
N ASN A 92 -9.49 2.35 -0.34
CA ASN A 92 -8.57 1.75 0.63
C ASN A 92 -7.11 1.74 0.11
N GLY A 93 -6.90 1.42 -1.16
CA GLY A 93 -5.58 1.46 -1.81
C GLY A 93 -5.02 2.87 -1.85
N TYR A 94 -5.87 3.86 -2.15
CA TYR A 94 -5.51 5.27 -2.13
C TYR A 94 -5.12 5.73 -0.72
N LEU A 95 -5.92 5.39 0.30
CA LEU A 95 -5.60 5.71 1.70
C LEU A 95 -4.25 5.12 2.11
N HIS A 96 -4.02 3.84 1.81
CA HIS A 96 -2.76 3.18 2.12
C HIS A 96 -1.58 3.86 1.44
N LEU A 97 -1.72 4.21 0.16
CA LEU A 97 -0.66 4.87 -0.59
C LEU A 97 -0.42 6.30 -0.08
N LEU A 98 -1.46 7.04 0.24
CA LEU A 98 -1.37 8.39 0.82
C LEU A 98 -0.63 8.37 2.15
N VAL A 99 -1.04 7.51 3.08
CA VAL A 99 -0.43 7.38 4.40
C VAL A 99 1.03 6.91 4.27
N TYR A 100 1.28 5.87 3.48
CA TYR A 100 2.62 5.33 3.27
C TYR A 100 3.57 6.38 2.68
N THR A 101 3.14 7.07 1.62
CA THR A 101 3.97 8.09 0.94
C THR A 101 4.27 9.27 1.86
N SER A 102 3.30 9.73 2.64
CA SER A 102 3.48 10.80 3.63
C SER A 102 4.48 10.40 4.72
N LEU A 103 4.38 9.16 5.23
CA LEU A 103 5.37 8.61 6.15
C LEU A 103 6.76 8.53 5.52
N CYS A 104 6.88 8.12 4.25
CA CYS A 104 8.15 8.09 3.54
C CYS A 104 8.82 9.46 3.53
N VAL A 105 8.08 10.52 3.16
CA VAL A 105 8.59 11.91 3.16
C VAL A 105 9.13 12.29 4.52
N GLN A 106 8.33 12.17 5.58
CA GLN A 106 8.74 12.55 6.93
C GLN A 106 9.96 11.77 7.44
N ARG A 107 10.02 10.48 7.09
CA ARG A 107 11.15 9.65 7.50
C ARG A 107 12.42 9.98 6.73
N MET A 108 12.33 10.24 5.44
CA MET A 108 13.46 10.69 4.63
C MET A 108 13.96 12.07 5.08
N GLN A 109 13.09 13.01 5.43
CA GLN A 109 13.45 14.30 6.03
C GLN A 109 14.26 14.14 7.34
N LYS A 110 13.99 13.06 8.09
CA LYS A 110 14.75 12.68 9.31
C LYS A 110 15.97 11.80 9.03
N GLY A 111 16.39 11.67 7.76
CA GLY A 111 17.53 10.85 7.36
C GLY A 111 17.30 9.33 7.51
N ARG A 112 16.04 8.89 7.54
CA ARG A 112 15.65 7.47 7.65
C ARG A 112 15.33 6.91 6.28
N PHE A 113 16.32 6.36 5.60
CA PHE A 113 16.21 5.81 4.26
C PHE A 113 16.17 4.28 4.28
N ILE A 114 15.48 3.70 3.28
CA ILE A 114 15.59 2.28 2.97
C ILE A 114 17.00 2.03 2.42
N LYS A 115 17.65 0.99 2.90
CA LYS A 115 18.98 0.58 2.49
C LYS A 115 18.96 -0.88 2.11
N GLU A 116 19.61 -1.20 1.01
CA GLU A 116 19.90 -2.57 0.57
C GLU A 116 18.66 -3.45 0.40
N LEU A 117 17.89 -3.19 -0.66
CA LEU A 117 16.85 -4.10 -1.09
C LEU A 117 17.48 -5.37 -1.70
N LYS A 118 16.96 -6.54 -1.28
CA LYS A 118 17.34 -7.84 -1.85
C LYS A 118 16.71 -8.10 -3.22
N GLN A 119 15.76 -7.26 -3.63
CA GLN A 119 15.02 -7.43 -4.88
C GLN A 119 15.83 -6.91 -6.06
N SER A 120 15.75 -7.64 -7.17
CA SER A 120 16.44 -7.25 -8.41
C SER A 120 15.76 -6.02 -9.03
N TYR A 121 16.54 -4.96 -9.23
CA TYR A 121 16.09 -3.78 -9.97
C TYR A 121 15.53 -4.16 -11.36
N ALA A 122 16.20 -5.07 -12.06
CA ALA A 122 15.80 -5.50 -13.41
C ALA A 122 14.39 -6.12 -13.44
N GLU A 123 14.00 -6.85 -12.41
CA GLU A 123 12.68 -7.50 -12.34
C GLU A 123 11.56 -6.51 -12.05
N ILE A 124 11.83 -5.47 -11.26
CA ILE A 124 10.83 -4.50 -10.83
C ILE A 124 10.70 -3.37 -11.84
N SER A 125 11.79 -2.93 -12.46
CA SER A 125 11.78 -1.80 -13.41
C SER A 125 10.96 -2.03 -14.68
N ILE A 126 10.64 -3.28 -15.01
CA ILE A 126 9.76 -3.63 -16.14
C ILE A 126 8.28 -3.68 -15.76
N GLN A 127 7.95 -3.58 -14.48
CA GLN A 127 6.56 -3.62 -14.02
C GLN A 127 5.88 -2.24 -14.20
N PRO A 128 4.59 -2.18 -14.54
CA PRO A 128 3.87 -0.92 -14.73
C PRO A 128 3.86 -0.06 -13.45
N GLU A 129 3.88 -0.68 -12.28
CA GLU A 129 3.93 0.00 -10.98
C GLU A 129 5.24 0.79 -10.79
N TYR A 130 6.30 0.42 -11.49
CA TYR A 130 7.55 1.16 -11.44
C TYR A 130 7.42 2.56 -12.05
N ALA A 131 6.70 2.70 -13.17
CA ALA A 131 6.44 4.01 -13.78
C ALA A 131 5.62 4.92 -12.84
N VAL A 132 4.65 4.35 -12.12
CA VAL A 132 3.87 5.05 -11.09
C VAL A 132 4.79 5.51 -9.95
N SER A 133 5.65 4.62 -9.48
CA SER A 133 6.64 4.91 -8.45
C SER A 133 7.62 6.01 -8.87
N GLU A 134 8.17 5.93 -10.09
CA GLU A 134 9.08 6.95 -10.62
C GLU A 134 8.43 8.33 -10.67
N TYR A 135 7.17 8.40 -11.13
CA TYR A 135 6.42 9.64 -11.14
C TYR A 135 6.31 10.23 -9.73
N ILE A 136 5.81 9.45 -8.77
CA ILE A 136 5.64 9.88 -7.38
C ILE A 136 6.98 10.35 -6.80
N MET A 137 8.03 9.55 -6.94
CA MET A 137 9.35 9.86 -6.37
C MET A 137 10.00 11.07 -7.02
N LYS A 138 9.75 11.32 -8.31
CA LYS A 138 10.19 12.52 -9.00
C LYS A 138 9.54 13.78 -8.42
N GLU A 139 8.22 13.78 -8.28
CA GLU A 139 7.48 14.92 -7.72
C GLU A 139 7.88 15.19 -6.25
N LEU A 140 8.00 14.12 -5.43
CA LEU A 140 8.47 14.24 -4.05
C LEU A 140 9.87 14.84 -3.96
N ARG A 141 10.79 14.42 -4.85
CA ARG A 141 12.14 14.96 -4.91
C ARG A 141 12.15 16.45 -5.22
N GLN A 142 11.32 16.88 -6.15
CA GLN A 142 11.24 18.28 -6.56
C GLN A 142 10.60 19.14 -5.46
N PHE A 143 9.48 18.72 -4.91
CA PHE A 143 8.74 19.54 -3.95
C PHE A 143 9.42 19.60 -2.56
N PHE A 144 9.83 18.46 -2.04
CA PHE A 144 10.43 18.38 -0.69
C PHE A 144 11.96 18.50 -0.68
N HIS A 145 12.59 18.72 -1.83
CA HIS A 145 14.05 18.78 -1.97
C HIS A 145 14.78 17.57 -1.39
N LEU A 146 14.20 16.38 -1.55
CA LEU A 146 14.73 15.14 -1.00
C LEU A 146 15.71 14.45 -1.93
N SER A 147 16.79 13.90 -1.36
CA SER A 147 17.69 12.99 -2.07
C SER A 147 17.16 11.57 -1.99
N ILE A 148 16.38 11.14 -2.98
CA ILE A 148 15.69 9.84 -3.00
C ILE A 148 16.54 8.83 -3.76
N SER A 149 16.87 7.70 -3.11
CA SER A 149 17.64 6.61 -3.71
C SER A 149 16.78 5.74 -4.63
N VAL A 150 17.46 4.91 -5.43
CA VAL A 150 16.80 3.89 -6.26
C VAL A 150 16.07 2.86 -5.38
N ASP A 151 16.63 2.49 -4.22
CA ASP A 151 15.98 1.56 -3.28
C ASP A 151 14.61 2.05 -2.80
N GLU A 152 14.47 3.35 -2.54
CA GLU A 152 13.19 3.95 -2.19
C GLU A 152 12.18 3.85 -3.34
N THR A 153 12.62 4.07 -4.58
CA THR A 153 11.76 3.96 -5.77
C THR A 153 11.33 2.52 -6.01
N ILE A 154 12.25 1.57 -5.92
CA ILE A 154 11.96 0.14 -6.06
C ILE A 154 10.95 -0.29 -5.00
N TYR A 155 11.18 0.08 -3.73
CA TYR A 155 10.27 -0.34 -2.68
C TYR A 155 8.90 0.32 -2.78
N MET A 156 8.82 1.56 -3.24
CA MET A 156 7.54 2.19 -3.56
C MET A 156 6.80 1.41 -4.65
N ALA A 157 7.48 0.96 -5.72
CA ALA A 157 6.87 0.12 -6.76
C ALA A 157 6.34 -1.21 -6.17
N VAL A 158 7.12 -1.87 -5.31
CA VAL A 158 6.68 -3.08 -4.59
C VAL A 158 5.48 -2.79 -3.69
N PHE A 159 5.46 -1.66 -3.01
CA PHE A 159 4.32 -1.27 -2.18
C PHE A 159 3.08 -1.02 -3.03
N ILE A 160 3.23 -0.33 -4.17
CA ILE A 160 2.15 -0.04 -5.12
C ILE A 160 1.59 -1.34 -5.72
N SER A 161 2.42 -2.33 -6.03
CA SER A 161 1.96 -3.63 -6.56
C SER A 161 1.03 -4.39 -5.59
N GLY A 162 1.15 -4.12 -4.30
CA GLY A 162 0.21 -4.61 -3.29
C GLY A 162 -1.12 -3.85 -3.23
N GLN A 163 -1.21 -2.70 -3.93
CA GLN A 163 -2.44 -1.93 -4.05
C GLN A 163 -3.11 -2.29 -5.39
N ARG A 164 -4.44 -2.26 -5.42
CA ARG A 164 -5.16 -2.51 -6.67
C ARG A 164 -5.15 -1.26 -7.53
N ILE A 165 -4.52 -1.35 -8.68
CA ILE A 165 -4.45 -0.28 -9.69
C ILE A 165 -5.10 -0.77 -10.97
N TRP A 166 -5.94 0.08 -11.60
CA TRP A 166 -6.56 -0.18 -12.91
C TRP A 166 -6.56 1.06 -13.80
N PRO A 167 -6.69 0.90 -15.13
CA PRO A 167 -6.77 2.02 -16.07
C PRO A 167 -7.99 2.90 -15.80
N SER A 168 -7.84 4.22 -15.88
CA SER A 168 -8.96 5.16 -15.80
C SER A 168 -9.88 4.99 -17.01
N GLY A 169 -11.19 4.89 -16.77
CA GLY A 169 -12.19 4.74 -17.83
C GLY A 169 -12.81 3.35 -17.93
N SER A 170 -12.39 2.39 -17.10
CA SER A 170 -13.18 1.16 -16.88
C SER A 170 -14.42 1.53 -16.06
N SER A 171 -15.55 1.69 -16.76
CA SER A 171 -16.74 2.38 -16.26
C SER A 171 -17.67 1.55 -15.37
N ASP A 172 -17.31 0.33 -14.99
CA ASP A 172 -18.17 -0.50 -14.15
C ASP A 172 -17.45 -1.04 -12.90
N LEU A 173 -17.67 -0.34 -11.79
CA LEU A 173 -17.24 -0.80 -10.46
C LEU A 173 -17.80 -2.18 -10.08
N THR A 174 -18.95 -2.54 -10.64
CA THR A 174 -19.58 -3.87 -10.47
C THR A 174 -18.86 -4.94 -11.28
N ASP A 175 -18.45 -4.63 -12.51
CA ASP A 175 -17.69 -5.56 -13.36
C ASP A 175 -16.27 -5.74 -12.85
N ILE A 176 -15.65 -4.68 -12.30
CA ILE A 176 -14.31 -4.73 -11.70
C ILE A 176 -14.31 -5.58 -10.42
N LYS A 177 -15.31 -5.42 -9.54
CA LYS A 177 -15.45 -6.28 -8.36
C LYS A 177 -15.60 -7.75 -8.74
N ASN A 178 -16.39 -8.05 -9.76
CA ASN A 178 -16.57 -9.41 -10.27
C ASN A 178 -15.31 -9.95 -10.95
N LEU A 179 -14.58 -9.11 -11.69
CA LEU A 179 -13.32 -9.48 -12.32
C LEU A 179 -12.23 -9.76 -11.29
N ASP A 180 -12.16 -8.96 -10.25
CA ASP A 180 -11.22 -9.13 -9.13
C ASP A 180 -11.48 -10.45 -8.38
N VAL A 181 -12.72 -10.72 -8.02
CA VAL A 181 -13.11 -11.98 -7.38
C VAL A 181 -12.76 -13.17 -8.26
N HIS A 182 -13.04 -13.08 -9.55
CA HIS A 182 -12.71 -14.12 -10.51
C HIS A 182 -11.19 -14.36 -10.62
N GLN A 183 -10.40 -13.30 -10.71
CA GLN A 183 -8.93 -13.41 -10.79
C GLN A 183 -8.31 -13.95 -9.50
N ILE A 184 -8.80 -13.53 -8.34
CA ILE A 184 -8.38 -14.08 -7.05
C ILE A 184 -8.72 -15.56 -6.98
N THR A 185 -9.94 -15.93 -7.38
CA THR A 185 -10.38 -17.33 -7.42
C THR A 185 -9.49 -18.18 -8.32
N LEU A 186 -9.18 -17.70 -9.52
CA LEU A 186 -8.26 -18.36 -10.44
C LEU A 186 -6.85 -18.51 -9.86
N SER A 187 -6.35 -17.48 -9.18
CA SER A 187 -5.03 -17.50 -8.54
C SER A 187 -4.97 -18.54 -7.41
N ILE A 188 -6.02 -18.63 -6.60
CA ILE A 188 -6.15 -19.65 -5.54
C ILE A 188 -6.18 -21.04 -6.16
N ILE A 189 -7.04 -21.27 -7.17
CA ILE A 189 -7.14 -22.57 -7.85
C ILE A 189 -5.80 -22.96 -8.47
N LYS A 190 -5.10 -22.02 -9.12
CA LYS A 190 -3.78 -22.26 -9.69
C LYS A 190 -2.77 -22.69 -8.62
N LYS A 191 -2.76 -22.01 -7.47
CA LYS A 191 -1.86 -22.35 -6.36
C LYS A 191 -2.18 -23.70 -5.75
N VAL A 192 -3.45 -24.03 -5.60
CA VAL A 192 -3.90 -25.36 -5.14
C VAL A 192 -3.49 -26.44 -6.13
N ASN A 193 -3.64 -26.20 -7.44
CA ASN A 193 -3.20 -27.14 -8.49
C ASN A 193 -1.70 -27.43 -8.40
N GLU A 194 -0.87 -26.40 -8.18
CA GLU A 194 0.56 -26.53 -8.01
C GLU A 194 0.93 -27.40 -6.78
N ILE A 195 0.21 -27.23 -5.67
CA ILE A 195 0.49 -27.94 -4.42
C ILE A 195 0.01 -29.38 -4.47
N LEU A 196 -1.19 -29.60 -5.00
CA LEU A 196 -1.85 -30.92 -4.99
C LEU A 196 -1.57 -31.74 -6.26
N HIS A 197 -0.94 -31.15 -7.28
CA HIS A 197 -0.72 -31.75 -8.59
C HIS A 197 -2.03 -32.24 -9.27
N ILE A 198 -3.16 -31.55 -8.99
CA ILE A 198 -4.49 -31.85 -9.54
C ILE A 198 -4.94 -30.63 -10.37
N ASN A 199 -5.58 -30.86 -11.50
CA ASN A 199 -6.02 -29.76 -12.36
C ASN A 199 -7.51 -29.44 -12.14
N PHE A 200 -7.80 -28.48 -11.27
CA PHE A 200 -9.14 -27.96 -11.00
C PHE A 200 -9.57 -26.83 -11.95
N MET A 201 -8.71 -26.38 -12.89
CA MET A 201 -9.03 -25.28 -13.80
C MET A 201 -10.21 -25.58 -14.75
N ARG A 202 -10.57 -26.86 -14.91
CA ARG A 202 -11.69 -27.30 -15.77
C ARG A 202 -13.00 -27.44 -15.01
N ASP A 203 -12.99 -27.27 -13.70
CA ASP A 203 -14.19 -27.36 -12.88
C ASP A 203 -14.85 -25.98 -12.76
N SER A 204 -15.77 -25.68 -13.69
CA SER A 204 -16.51 -24.42 -13.71
C SER A 204 -17.40 -24.23 -12.47
N ARG A 205 -17.85 -25.32 -11.85
CA ARG A 205 -18.69 -25.28 -10.65
C ARG A 205 -17.85 -24.84 -9.45
N LEU A 206 -16.66 -25.40 -9.28
CA LEU A 206 -15.73 -24.98 -8.22
C LEU A 206 -15.38 -23.48 -8.35
N LEU A 207 -15.12 -23.02 -9.57
CA LEU A 207 -14.82 -21.62 -9.84
C LEU A 207 -15.97 -20.70 -9.44
N THR A 208 -17.22 -21.07 -9.79
CA THR A 208 -18.41 -20.28 -9.47
C THR A 208 -18.70 -20.27 -7.96
N GLU A 209 -18.66 -21.41 -7.31
CA GLU A 209 -18.94 -21.55 -5.87
C GLU A 209 -17.85 -20.82 -5.03
N LEU A 210 -16.57 -20.99 -5.38
CA LEU A 210 -15.47 -20.32 -4.70
C LEU A 210 -15.53 -18.80 -4.88
N SER A 211 -15.86 -18.32 -6.09
CA SER A 211 -16.09 -16.88 -6.33
C SER A 211 -17.22 -16.33 -5.46
N GLY A 212 -18.33 -17.08 -5.34
CA GLY A 212 -19.46 -16.70 -4.49
C GLY A 212 -19.12 -16.61 -3.00
N HIS A 213 -18.18 -17.43 -2.52
CA HIS A 213 -17.69 -17.36 -1.14
C HIS A 213 -16.66 -16.24 -0.89
N ILE A 214 -15.85 -15.91 -1.90
CA ILE A 214 -14.83 -14.86 -1.79
C ILE A 214 -15.47 -13.46 -1.90
N GLN A 215 -16.50 -13.30 -2.73
CA GLN A 215 -17.14 -12.02 -2.99
C GLN A 215 -17.60 -11.26 -1.74
N PRO A 216 -18.30 -11.88 -0.75
CA PRO A 216 -18.70 -11.20 0.48
C PRO A 216 -17.54 -10.80 1.39
N THR A 217 -16.38 -11.47 1.25
CA THR A 217 -15.19 -11.22 2.08
C THR A 217 -14.37 -10.02 1.56
N ILE A 218 -14.60 -9.63 0.30
CA ILE A 218 -13.88 -8.53 -0.39
C ILE A 218 -14.76 -7.28 -0.49
N SER A 219 -16.08 -7.43 -0.27
CA SER A 219 -17.06 -6.34 -0.19
C SER A 219 -16.95 -5.64 1.15
#